data_778461a758415e801bce3eb20d5b9445
#
_entry.id   778461a758415e801bce3eb20d5b9445
#
_cell.length_a   1.000
_cell.length_b   1.000
_cell.length_c   1.000
_cell.angle_alpha   90.00
_cell.angle_beta   90.00
_cell.angle_gamma   90.00
#
_symmetry.space_group_name_H-M   'P 1'
#
loop_
_entity.id
_entity.type
_entity.pdbx_description
1 polymer ?
#
loop_
_entity_poly.entity_id
_entity_poly.type
_entity_poly.pdbx_seq_one_letter_code
_entity_poly.pdbx_strand_id
1 'polypeptide(L)'
;PHRASSVTQNPYKAGYLAGRMMNLLSPDPGTYAVALTHRTAYNASERARGFKEFCALQEGMRTKTVELNFEGDWEKVLEDLYVTTADIQGIFVVNDSVHRVASHVNLIGHKPKTTIIGFDLIVQNRKEMENGIIDCLISQRPEFQGYSAVYRLYRKGILNQRLEKETEIPIDIILPENLSSTESMDYIPRIRS
;
A
#
# COMPACT_ATOMS: atom_id res chain seq x y z
N PRO A 1 -7.91 -3.63 25.53
CA PRO A 1 -6.81 -4.60 25.53
C PRO A 1 -5.53 -3.90 25.92
N HIS A 2 -4.83 -4.49 26.90
CA HIS A 2 -3.64 -3.88 27.49
C HIS A 2 -2.40 -4.27 26.67
N ARG A 3 -2.09 -3.52 25.58
CA ARG A 3 -0.81 -3.70 24.89
C ARG A 3 0.31 -2.95 25.61
N ALA A 4 1.50 -3.56 25.67
CA ALA A 4 2.67 -2.96 26.33
C ALA A 4 3.30 -1.85 25.48
N SER A 5 3.31 -2.05 24.15
CA SER A 5 3.85 -1.12 23.16
C SER A 5 3.34 -1.52 21.76
N SER A 6 3.45 -0.61 20.78
CA SER A 6 3.24 -0.91 19.36
C SER A 6 4.30 -0.25 18.51
N VAL A 7 4.62 -0.94 17.41
CA VAL A 7 5.48 -0.41 16.33
C VAL A 7 4.68 -0.58 15.05
N THR A 8 4.23 0.51 14.46
CA THR A 8 3.33 0.46 13.30
C THR A 8 3.55 1.65 12.38
N GLN A 9 3.27 1.46 11.11
CA GLN A 9 3.09 2.57 10.18
C GLN A 9 1.69 3.16 10.38
N ASN A 10 1.52 4.46 10.19
CA ASN A 10 0.21 5.09 10.23
C ASN A 10 -0.55 4.78 8.92
N PRO A 11 -1.61 3.96 8.96
CA PRO A 11 -2.28 3.52 7.75
C PRO A 11 -3.01 4.66 7.02
N TYR A 12 -3.57 5.62 7.76
CA TYR A 12 -4.22 6.78 7.15
C TYR A 12 -3.21 7.64 6.37
N LYS A 13 -2.06 7.97 6.98
CA LYS A 13 -1.00 8.73 6.30
C LYS A 13 -0.46 7.98 5.08
N ALA A 14 -0.33 6.66 5.15
CA ALA A 14 0.10 5.85 4.03
C ALA A 14 -0.90 5.89 2.87
N GLY A 15 -2.19 5.82 3.15
CA GLY A 15 -3.24 6.00 2.15
C GLY A 15 -3.28 7.41 1.55
N TYR A 16 -3.13 8.44 2.38
CA TYR A 16 -3.07 9.83 1.94
C TYR A 16 -1.87 10.08 1.01
N LEU A 17 -0.72 9.48 1.36
CA LEU A 17 0.49 9.52 0.53
C LEU A 17 0.29 8.76 -0.79
N ALA A 18 -0.39 7.61 -0.78
CA ALA A 18 -0.76 6.89 -2.00
C ALA A 18 -1.61 7.77 -2.94
N GLY A 19 -2.55 8.55 -2.40
CA GLY A 19 -3.32 9.52 -3.17
C GLY A 19 -2.44 10.58 -3.82
N ARG A 20 -1.47 11.13 -3.08
CA ARG A 20 -0.49 12.07 -3.62
C ARG A 20 0.36 11.46 -4.73
N MET A 21 0.85 10.22 -4.53
CA MET A 21 1.61 9.50 -5.56
C MET A 21 0.76 9.25 -6.81
N MET A 22 -0.50 8.86 -6.63
CA MET A 22 -1.43 8.67 -7.73
C MET A 22 -1.59 9.94 -8.56
N ASN A 23 -1.79 11.09 -7.91
CA ASN A 23 -1.91 12.38 -8.61
C ASN A 23 -0.63 12.82 -9.33
N LEU A 24 0.54 12.44 -8.83
CA LEU A 24 1.83 12.73 -9.46
C LEU A 24 2.10 11.84 -10.68
N LEU A 25 1.73 10.55 -10.59
CA LEU A 25 1.97 9.55 -11.63
C LEU A 25 0.88 9.55 -12.71
N SER A 26 -0.32 10.02 -12.37
CA SER A 26 -1.47 10.11 -13.27
C SER A 26 -2.19 11.44 -13.01
N PRO A 27 -1.70 12.55 -13.59
CA PRO A 27 -2.24 13.89 -13.31
C PRO A 27 -3.55 14.19 -14.04
N ASP A 28 -3.99 13.33 -14.95
CA ASP A 28 -5.18 13.56 -15.75
C ASP A 28 -6.46 13.44 -14.91
N PRO A 29 -7.46 14.31 -15.16
CA PRO A 29 -8.76 14.17 -14.53
C PRO A 29 -9.41 12.83 -14.84
N GLY A 30 -10.01 12.20 -13.82
CA GLY A 30 -10.65 10.90 -14.02
C GLY A 30 -11.07 10.22 -12.74
N THR A 31 -11.40 8.94 -12.86
CA THR A 31 -11.82 8.08 -11.77
C THR A 31 -10.67 7.20 -11.30
N TYR A 32 -10.45 7.18 -10.00
CA TYR A 32 -9.42 6.41 -9.33
C TYR A 32 -10.09 5.35 -8.46
N ALA A 33 -9.93 4.09 -8.83
CA ALA A 33 -10.54 2.99 -8.09
C ALA A 33 -9.77 2.69 -6.80
N VAL A 34 -10.50 2.42 -5.72
CA VAL A 34 -9.93 1.96 -4.44
C VAL A 34 -10.36 0.52 -4.26
N ALA A 35 -9.43 -0.42 -4.46
CA ALA A 35 -9.67 -1.85 -4.38
C ALA A 35 -9.50 -2.34 -2.94
N LEU A 36 -10.60 -2.74 -2.32
CA LEU A 36 -10.67 -3.34 -0.98
C LEU A 36 -10.71 -4.86 -1.11
N THR A 37 -9.77 -5.55 -0.49
CA THR A 37 -9.68 -7.02 -0.55
C THR A 37 -10.20 -7.71 0.71
N HIS A 38 -10.28 -6.96 1.84
CA HIS A 38 -10.83 -7.42 3.11
C HIS A 38 -11.57 -6.27 3.80
N ARG A 39 -12.88 -6.37 3.87
CA ARG A 39 -13.76 -5.31 4.43
C ARG A 39 -13.45 -4.91 5.86
N THR A 40 -12.95 -5.83 6.69
CA THR A 40 -12.92 -5.67 8.15
C THR A 40 -11.55 -5.28 8.71
N ALA A 41 -10.52 -5.21 7.88
CA ALA A 41 -9.18 -4.88 8.36
C ALA A 41 -9.06 -3.36 8.61
N TYR A 42 -8.82 -2.96 9.85
CA TYR A 42 -8.64 -1.56 10.24
C TYR A 42 -7.64 -0.81 9.34
N ASN A 43 -6.48 -1.42 9.07
CA ASN A 43 -5.47 -0.78 8.23
C ASN A 43 -5.95 -0.53 6.79
N ALA A 44 -6.70 -1.48 6.21
CA ALA A 44 -7.26 -1.34 4.86
C ALA A 44 -8.27 -0.19 4.80
N SER A 45 -9.16 -0.09 5.78
CA SER A 45 -10.15 0.98 5.88
C SER A 45 -9.49 2.36 6.03
N GLU A 46 -8.47 2.48 6.89
CA GLU A 46 -7.77 3.74 7.11
C GLU A 46 -6.94 4.17 5.89
N ARG A 47 -6.31 3.22 5.18
CA ARG A 47 -5.62 3.50 3.92
C ARG A 47 -6.60 4.01 2.85
N ALA A 48 -7.72 3.32 2.70
CA ALA A 48 -8.77 3.74 1.76
C ALA A 48 -9.31 5.14 2.13
N ARG A 49 -9.51 5.42 3.41
CA ARG A 49 -9.95 6.73 3.89
C ARG A 49 -8.95 7.81 3.55
N GLY A 50 -7.68 7.61 3.89
CA GLY A 50 -6.62 8.58 3.58
C GLY A 50 -6.49 8.88 2.09
N PHE A 51 -6.54 7.85 1.23
CA PHE A 51 -6.52 8.01 -0.22
C PHE A 51 -7.69 8.85 -0.73
N LYS A 52 -8.90 8.51 -0.31
CA LYS A 52 -10.12 9.22 -0.73
C LYS A 52 -10.13 10.69 -0.28
N GLU A 53 -9.69 10.95 0.95
CA GLU A 53 -9.63 12.32 1.47
C GLU A 53 -8.59 13.16 0.70
N PHE A 54 -7.44 12.57 0.32
CA PHE A 54 -6.51 13.26 -0.58
C PHE A 54 -7.16 13.59 -1.92
N CYS A 55 -7.76 12.59 -2.59
CA CYS A 55 -8.39 12.78 -3.90
C CYS A 55 -9.52 13.83 -3.86
N ALA A 56 -10.31 13.86 -2.80
CA ALA A 56 -11.39 14.84 -2.63
C ALA A 56 -10.92 16.30 -2.58
N LEU A 57 -9.63 16.53 -2.28
CA LEU A 57 -9.01 17.85 -2.26
C LEU A 57 -8.40 18.25 -3.61
N GLN A 58 -8.37 17.33 -4.59
CA GLN A 58 -7.80 17.57 -5.91
C GLN A 58 -8.90 17.78 -6.94
N GLU A 59 -8.77 18.83 -7.72
CA GLU A 59 -9.69 19.09 -8.84
C GLU A 59 -9.56 17.96 -9.89
N GLY A 60 -10.70 17.44 -10.34
CA GLY A 60 -10.75 16.40 -11.37
C GLY A 60 -10.55 14.96 -10.87
N MET A 61 -10.10 14.72 -9.64
CA MET A 61 -9.97 13.37 -9.11
C MET A 61 -11.28 12.88 -8.46
N ARG A 62 -11.86 11.84 -9.05
CA ARG A 62 -13.03 11.13 -8.47
C ARG A 62 -12.62 9.76 -7.98
N THR A 63 -13.20 9.29 -6.87
CA THR A 63 -12.89 7.95 -6.36
C THR A 63 -14.07 7.01 -6.47
N LYS A 64 -13.83 5.75 -6.85
CA LYS A 64 -14.80 4.66 -6.86
C LYS A 64 -14.24 3.49 -6.07
N THR A 65 -14.98 3.00 -5.07
CA THR A 65 -14.57 1.82 -4.29
C THR A 65 -15.06 0.56 -4.96
N VAL A 66 -14.19 -0.42 -5.08
CA VAL A 66 -14.52 -1.79 -5.53
C VAL A 66 -14.06 -2.79 -4.47
N GLU A 67 -14.84 -3.84 -4.28
CA GLU A 67 -14.54 -4.92 -3.34
C GLU A 67 -14.15 -6.16 -4.12
N LEU A 68 -12.95 -6.65 -3.85
CA LEU A 68 -12.37 -7.79 -4.53
C LEU A 68 -12.29 -8.98 -3.57
N ASN A 69 -13.18 -9.94 -3.73
CA ASN A 69 -13.09 -11.21 -3.03
C ASN A 69 -12.28 -12.19 -3.88
N PHE A 70 -11.02 -12.42 -3.53
CA PHE A 70 -10.11 -13.30 -4.28
C PHE A 70 -10.46 -14.80 -4.23
N GLU A 71 -11.47 -15.18 -3.49
CA GLU A 71 -12.06 -16.52 -3.50
C GLU A 71 -13.28 -16.63 -4.43
N GLY A 72 -13.71 -15.51 -5.05
CA GLY A 72 -14.84 -15.40 -5.95
C GLY A 72 -14.47 -14.76 -7.29
N ASP A 73 -15.46 -14.23 -7.98
CA ASP A 73 -15.36 -13.68 -9.35
C ASP A 73 -14.77 -12.24 -9.35
N TRP A 74 -13.65 -12.02 -8.67
CA TRP A 74 -13.02 -10.70 -8.56
C TRP A 74 -12.53 -10.16 -9.90
N GLU A 75 -12.12 -11.01 -10.83
CA GLU A 75 -11.75 -10.65 -12.20
C GLU A 75 -12.89 -9.94 -12.90
N LYS A 76 -14.09 -10.52 -12.82
CA LYS A 76 -15.30 -9.93 -13.39
C LYS A 76 -15.64 -8.59 -12.77
N VAL A 77 -15.42 -8.41 -11.46
CA VAL A 77 -15.63 -7.11 -10.79
C VAL A 77 -14.70 -6.04 -11.36
N LEU A 78 -13.44 -6.39 -11.70
CA LEU A 78 -12.51 -5.47 -12.37
C LEU A 78 -12.91 -5.18 -13.81
N GLU A 79 -13.34 -6.18 -14.57
CA GLU A 79 -13.84 -6.00 -15.94
C GLU A 79 -15.08 -5.09 -15.97
N ASP A 80 -16.05 -5.35 -15.09
CA ASP A 80 -17.25 -4.54 -14.94
C ASP A 80 -16.91 -3.09 -14.51
N LEU A 81 -15.85 -2.90 -13.74
CA LEU A 81 -15.36 -1.56 -13.38
C LEU A 81 -15.02 -0.75 -14.65
N TYR A 82 -14.26 -1.31 -15.59
CA TYR A 82 -13.88 -0.65 -16.84
C TYR A 82 -15.05 -0.48 -17.81
N VAL A 83 -15.99 -1.40 -17.82
CA VAL A 83 -17.23 -1.29 -18.63
C VAL A 83 -18.12 -0.16 -18.10
N THR A 84 -18.27 -0.06 -16.79
CA THR A 84 -19.19 0.92 -16.15
C THR A 84 -18.55 2.28 -15.87
N THR A 85 -17.24 2.43 -16.07
CA THR A 85 -16.49 3.65 -15.75
C THR A 85 -15.43 3.87 -16.83
N ALA A 86 -15.77 4.69 -17.82
CA ALA A 86 -14.95 4.88 -19.03
C ALA A 86 -13.61 5.61 -18.79
N ASP A 87 -13.48 6.33 -17.66
CA ASP A 87 -12.36 7.24 -17.38
C ASP A 87 -11.51 6.78 -16.18
N ILE A 88 -11.29 5.47 -16.06
CA ILE A 88 -10.38 4.92 -15.04
C ILE A 88 -8.94 5.34 -15.36
N GLN A 89 -8.36 6.14 -14.49
CA GLN A 89 -6.96 6.61 -14.57
C GLN A 89 -6.02 5.79 -13.69
N GLY A 90 -6.52 5.26 -12.57
CA GLY A 90 -5.68 4.48 -11.68
C GLY A 90 -6.45 3.59 -10.73
N ILE A 91 -5.73 2.61 -10.17
CA ILE A 91 -6.22 1.69 -9.14
C ILE A 91 -5.28 1.70 -7.95
N PHE A 92 -5.82 2.01 -6.78
CA PHE A 92 -5.14 1.88 -5.51
C PHE A 92 -5.59 0.60 -4.80
N VAL A 93 -4.68 -0.35 -4.63
CA VAL A 93 -4.93 -1.60 -3.89
C VAL A 93 -4.41 -1.44 -2.47
N VAL A 94 -5.30 -1.56 -1.48
CA VAL A 94 -5.01 -1.19 -0.09
C VAL A 94 -4.07 -2.15 0.66
N ASN A 95 -3.63 -3.24 0.03
CA ASN A 95 -2.77 -4.27 0.63
C ASN A 95 -1.77 -4.87 -0.37
N ASP A 96 -1.12 -5.96 0.03
CA ASP A 96 -0.08 -6.69 -0.70
C ASP A 96 -0.57 -7.48 -1.93
N SER A 97 -1.88 -7.61 -2.12
CA SER A 97 -2.47 -8.37 -3.25
C SER A 97 -2.46 -7.60 -4.58
N VAL A 98 -1.73 -6.48 -4.65
CA VAL A 98 -1.70 -5.60 -5.84
C VAL A 98 -1.21 -6.33 -7.09
N HIS A 99 -0.32 -7.32 -6.99
CA HIS A 99 0.14 -8.12 -8.13
C HIS A 99 -1.02 -8.81 -8.86
N ARG A 100 -2.03 -9.31 -8.14
CA ARG A 100 -3.18 -9.99 -8.76
C ARG A 100 -3.99 -9.02 -9.61
N VAL A 101 -4.29 -7.84 -9.05
CA VAL A 101 -5.01 -6.77 -9.76
C VAL A 101 -4.19 -6.29 -10.95
N ALA A 102 -2.91 -6.04 -10.76
CA ALA A 102 -2.00 -5.54 -11.79
C ALA A 102 -1.90 -6.52 -12.98
N SER A 103 -1.66 -7.80 -12.70
CA SER A 103 -1.59 -8.83 -13.74
C SER A 103 -2.90 -8.94 -14.54
N HIS A 104 -4.07 -8.87 -13.87
CA HIS A 104 -5.36 -8.95 -14.56
C HIS A 104 -5.64 -7.70 -15.40
N VAL A 105 -5.37 -6.49 -14.88
CA VAL A 105 -5.50 -5.22 -15.62
C VAL A 105 -4.61 -5.22 -16.88
N ASN A 106 -3.41 -5.78 -16.77
CA ASN A 106 -2.53 -5.94 -17.92
C ASN A 106 -3.08 -6.98 -18.92
N LEU A 107 -3.60 -8.10 -18.43
CA LEU A 107 -4.19 -9.16 -19.26
C LEU A 107 -5.37 -8.65 -20.10
N ILE A 108 -6.24 -7.83 -19.52
CA ILE A 108 -7.40 -7.25 -20.21
C ILE A 108 -7.06 -5.99 -21.03
N GLY A 109 -5.78 -5.65 -21.16
CA GLY A 109 -5.27 -4.62 -22.07
C GLY A 109 -5.43 -3.17 -21.60
N HIS A 110 -5.63 -2.93 -20.31
CA HIS A 110 -5.76 -1.57 -19.76
C HIS A 110 -4.42 -0.97 -19.28
N LYS A 111 -3.32 -1.73 -19.24
CA LYS A 111 -1.97 -1.17 -19.16
C LYS A 111 -1.46 -0.78 -20.57
N PRO A 112 -0.68 0.34 -20.69
CA PRO A 112 -0.13 1.20 -19.63
C PRO A 112 -1.03 2.38 -19.20
N LYS A 113 -2.27 2.47 -19.65
CA LYS A 113 -3.15 3.63 -19.37
C LYS A 113 -3.58 3.75 -17.89
N THR A 114 -3.60 2.63 -17.15
CA THR A 114 -4.03 2.62 -15.74
C THR A 114 -2.82 2.64 -14.82
N THR A 115 -2.68 3.65 -13.99
CA THR A 115 -1.67 3.70 -12.92
C THR A 115 -2.05 2.79 -11.77
N ILE A 116 -1.13 1.94 -11.32
CA ILE A 116 -1.39 0.94 -10.26
C ILE A 116 -0.47 1.17 -9.08
N ILE A 117 -1.06 1.42 -7.92
CA ILE A 117 -0.35 1.61 -6.64
C ILE A 117 -0.84 0.59 -5.62
N GLY A 118 0.08 0.01 -4.86
CA GLY A 118 -0.26 -0.93 -3.80
C GLY A 118 0.75 -0.94 -2.66
N PHE A 119 0.73 -2.02 -1.89
CA PHE A 119 1.57 -2.18 -0.70
C PHE A 119 2.48 -3.39 -0.79
N ASP A 120 3.58 -3.28 -0.05
CA ASP A 120 4.54 -4.31 0.29
C ASP A 120 5.37 -4.88 -0.86
N LEU A 121 6.66 -5.11 -0.56
CA LEU A 121 7.67 -5.63 -1.50
C LEU A 121 7.74 -7.17 -1.49
N ILE A 122 6.58 -7.84 -1.52
CA ILE A 122 6.59 -9.29 -1.72
C ILE A 122 7.12 -9.64 -3.11
N VAL A 123 7.62 -10.85 -3.27
CA VAL A 123 8.28 -11.31 -4.52
C VAL A 123 7.41 -11.08 -5.75
N GLN A 124 6.10 -11.33 -5.64
CA GLN A 124 5.15 -11.16 -6.74
C GLN A 124 4.98 -9.68 -7.13
N ASN A 125 4.84 -8.79 -6.14
CA ASN A 125 4.70 -7.35 -6.38
C ASN A 125 5.95 -6.75 -7.00
N ARG A 126 7.13 -7.19 -6.51
CA ARG A 126 8.42 -6.80 -7.05
C ARG A 126 8.53 -7.17 -8.53
N LYS A 127 8.21 -8.41 -8.87
CA LYS A 127 8.24 -8.90 -10.26
C LYS A 127 7.32 -8.08 -11.17
N GLU A 128 6.10 -7.76 -10.74
CA GLU A 128 5.19 -6.96 -11.54
C GLU A 128 5.64 -5.50 -11.67
N MET A 129 6.36 -4.96 -10.68
CA MET A 129 7.00 -3.64 -10.80
C MET A 129 8.19 -3.67 -11.77
N GLU A 130 9.04 -4.69 -11.73
CA GLU A 130 10.15 -4.90 -12.67
C GLU A 130 9.66 -5.02 -14.13
N ASN A 131 8.47 -5.60 -14.31
CA ASN A 131 7.79 -5.72 -15.61
C ASN A 131 7.08 -4.41 -16.05
N GLY A 132 7.12 -3.35 -15.24
CA GLY A 132 6.44 -2.08 -15.53
C GLY A 132 4.92 -2.12 -15.41
N ILE A 133 4.37 -3.11 -14.68
CA ILE A 133 2.93 -3.28 -14.50
C ILE A 133 2.44 -2.57 -13.23
N ILE A 134 3.23 -2.58 -12.16
CA ILE A 134 2.99 -1.79 -10.94
C ILE A 134 3.85 -0.53 -11.00
N ASP A 135 3.25 0.63 -10.78
CA ASP A 135 3.92 1.93 -10.90
C ASP A 135 4.51 2.42 -9.56
N CYS A 136 3.89 2.06 -8.43
CA CYS A 136 4.38 2.45 -7.11
C CYS A 136 3.97 1.41 -6.04
N LEU A 137 4.89 1.12 -5.13
CA LEU A 137 4.63 0.34 -3.93
C LEU A 137 4.94 1.16 -2.68
N ILE A 138 4.14 0.97 -1.64
CA ILE A 138 4.38 1.55 -0.32
C ILE A 138 4.84 0.43 0.61
N SER A 139 6.08 0.54 1.11
CA SER A 139 6.62 -0.46 2.04
C SER A 139 6.31 -0.11 3.49
N GLN A 140 5.95 -1.13 4.25
CA GLN A 140 5.73 -1.05 5.69
C GLN A 140 6.94 -1.49 6.51
N ARG A 141 8.05 -1.86 5.88
CA ARG A 141 9.25 -2.42 6.55
C ARG A 141 8.89 -3.55 7.52
N PRO A 142 8.29 -4.64 7.07
CA PRO A 142 7.79 -5.70 7.98
C PRO A 142 8.92 -6.33 8.80
N GLU A 143 10.12 -6.45 8.26
CA GLU A 143 11.32 -6.95 8.95
C GLU A 143 11.70 -6.03 10.12
N PHE A 144 11.69 -4.72 9.89
CA PHE A 144 11.96 -3.73 10.93
C PHE A 144 10.88 -3.72 12.01
N GLN A 145 9.60 -3.87 11.63
CA GLN A 145 8.51 -3.99 12.58
C GLN A 145 8.68 -5.22 13.47
N GLY A 146 8.96 -6.37 12.86
CA GLY A 146 9.19 -7.64 13.57
C GLY A 146 10.37 -7.54 14.53
N TYR A 147 11.52 -7.09 14.04
CA TYR A 147 12.72 -6.86 14.86
C TYR A 147 12.41 -5.93 16.04
N SER A 148 11.84 -4.77 15.76
CA SER A 148 11.56 -3.76 16.80
C SER A 148 10.58 -4.27 17.86
N ALA A 149 9.58 -5.07 17.48
CA ALA A 149 8.63 -5.65 18.40
C ALA A 149 9.33 -6.62 19.37
N VAL A 150 10.16 -7.54 18.85
CA VAL A 150 10.93 -8.51 19.67
C VAL A 150 11.93 -7.77 20.57
N TYR A 151 12.67 -6.80 20.02
CA TYR A 151 13.65 -6.02 20.78
C TYR A 151 13.00 -5.24 21.95
N ARG A 152 11.81 -4.71 21.75
CA ARG A 152 11.03 -4.04 22.80
C ARG A 152 10.60 -5.01 23.90
N LEU A 153 10.17 -6.22 23.56
CA LEU A 153 9.86 -7.25 24.53
C LEU A 153 11.09 -7.60 25.37
N TYR A 154 12.26 -7.74 24.75
CA TYR A 154 13.54 -7.94 25.45
C TYR A 154 13.86 -6.78 26.39
N ARG A 155 13.77 -5.55 25.94
CA ARG A 155 14.02 -4.35 26.78
C ARG A 155 13.10 -4.29 27.98
N LYS A 156 11.83 -4.63 27.81
CA LYS A 156 10.87 -4.64 28.91
C LYS A 156 11.07 -5.82 29.86
N GLY A 157 11.19 -7.04 29.32
CA GLY A 157 11.17 -8.27 30.10
C GLY A 157 12.51 -8.59 30.78
N ILE A 158 13.62 -8.28 30.11
CA ILE A 158 14.98 -8.62 30.60
C ILE A 158 15.68 -7.41 31.19
N LEU A 159 15.65 -6.28 30.47
CA LEU A 159 16.35 -5.06 30.91
C LEU A 159 15.51 -4.19 31.84
N ASN A 160 14.25 -4.55 32.07
CA ASN A 160 13.30 -3.84 32.92
C ASN A 160 13.17 -2.34 32.58
N GLN A 161 13.30 -2.02 31.28
CA GLN A 161 13.24 -0.65 30.77
C GLN A 161 11.81 -0.23 30.47
N ARG A 162 11.51 1.06 30.68
CA ARG A 162 10.23 1.64 30.26
C ARG A 162 10.17 1.74 28.75
N LEU A 163 9.05 1.32 28.15
CA LEU A 163 8.79 1.40 26.71
C LEU A 163 7.92 2.60 26.38
N GLU A 164 8.16 3.19 25.22
CA GLU A 164 7.19 4.07 24.60
C GLU A 164 5.93 3.28 24.22
N LYS A 165 4.76 3.87 24.40
CA LYS A 165 3.50 3.22 24.09
C LYS A 165 3.34 2.92 22.62
N GLU A 166 3.77 3.86 21.77
CA GLU A 166 3.62 3.77 20.32
C GLU A 166 4.88 4.30 19.63
N THR A 167 5.29 3.64 18.58
CA THR A 167 6.33 4.11 17.67
C THR A 167 5.81 4.02 16.25
N GLU A 168 5.69 5.16 15.60
CA GLU A 168 5.36 5.26 14.19
C GLU A 168 6.64 5.06 13.37
N ILE A 169 6.59 4.14 12.41
CA ILE A 169 7.69 3.92 11.48
C ILE A 169 7.51 4.75 10.21
N PRO A 170 8.61 5.11 9.52
CA PRO A 170 8.54 5.82 8.25
C PRO A 170 7.74 5.07 7.19
N ILE A 171 7.22 5.83 6.23
CA ILE A 171 6.54 5.31 5.05
C ILE A 171 7.55 5.40 3.90
N ASP A 172 7.91 4.25 3.31
CA ASP A 172 8.79 4.23 2.14
C ASP A 172 7.97 4.17 0.87
N ILE A 173 8.35 5.02 -0.08
CA ILE A 173 7.83 5.01 -1.45
C ILE A 173 8.84 4.28 -2.32
N ILE A 174 8.37 3.24 -3.01
CA ILE A 174 9.17 2.45 -3.92
C ILE A 174 8.62 2.67 -5.33
N LEU A 175 9.50 3.14 -6.18
CA LEU A 175 9.31 3.32 -7.61
C LEU A 175 10.26 2.36 -8.36
N PRO A 176 10.05 2.09 -9.64
CA PRO A 176 10.97 1.26 -10.42
C PRO A 176 12.44 1.71 -10.30
N GLU A 177 12.67 3.03 -10.21
CA GLU A 177 14.01 3.62 -10.16
C GLU A 177 14.78 3.32 -8.87
N ASN A 178 14.09 3.12 -7.75
CA ASN A 178 14.75 2.81 -6.46
C ASN A 178 14.53 1.37 -6.00
N LEU A 179 13.88 0.53 -6.81
CA LEU A 179 13.55 -0.85 -6.46
C LEU A 179 14.80 -1.69 -6.13
N SER A 180 15.87 -1.56 -6.91
CA SER A 180 17.14 -2.28 -6.68
C SER A 180 17.82 -1.87 -5.37
N SER A 181 17.64 -0.63 -4.93
CA SER A 181 18.23 -0.12 -3.68
C SER A 181 17.56 -0.72 -2.43
N THR A 182 16.37 -1.30 -2.56
CA THR A 182 15.65 -1.89 -1.43
C THR A 182 16.27 -3.20 -0.94
N GLU A 183 17.07 -3.89 -1.77
CA GLU A 183 17.80 -5.11 -1.38
C GLU A 183 18.88 -4.85 -0.33
N SER A 184 19.44 -3.64 -0.31
CA SER A 184 20.46 -3.23 0.68
C SER A 184 19.86 -2.64 1.95
N MET A 185 18.53 -2.53 2.04
CA MET A 185 17.82 -2.00 3.21
C MET A 185 17.66 -3.01 4.35
N ASP A 186 18.59 -3.92 4.53
CA ASP A 186 18.79 -4.65 5.80
C ASP A 186 19.19 -3.65 6.90
N TYR A 187 18.32 -2.66 7.11
CA TYR A 187 18.51 -1.66 8.14
C TYR A 187 18.13 -2.25 9.50
N ILE A 188 18.97 -3.13 10.00
CA ILE A 188 19.02 -3.42 11.44
C ILE A 188 19.64 -2.17 12.08
N PRO A 189 18.90 -1.38 12.86
CA PRO A 189 19.48 -0.24 13.53
C PRO A 189 20.67 -0.73 14.36
N ARG A 190 21.88 -0.21 14.09
CA ARG A 190 23.00 -0.47 14.98
C ARG A 190 22.58 0.02 16.35
N ILE A 191 22.49 -0.90 17.29
CA ILE A 191 22.23 -0.60 18.69
C ILE A 191 23.37 0.30 19.14
N ARG A 192 23.10 1.59 19.31
CA ARG A 192 24.03 2.44 20.03
C ARG A 192 23.93 2.01 21.51
N SER A 193 25.00 1.37 21.97
CA SER A 193 25.23 1.00 23.37
C SER A 193 25.15 2.21 24.29
#